data_c6e82769a3d0b04fe1fe4b07e301c59e
#
_entry.id   c6e82769a3d0b04fe1fe4b07e301c59e
#
_cell.length_a   1.000
_cell.length_b   1.000
_cell.length_c   1.000
_cell.angle_alpha   90.00
_cell.angle_beta   90.00
_cell.angle_gamma   90.00
#
_symmetry.space_group_name_H-M   'P 1'
#
loop_
_entity.id
_entity.type
_entity.pdbx_description
1 polymer ?
#
loop_
_entity_poly.entity_id
_entity_poly.type
_entity_poly.pdbx_seq_one_letter_code
_entity_poly.pdbx_strand_id
1 'polypeptide(L)'
;MKKLQQPAERYLTATVRESMLAIAASLCVTAGLFLAGCGSKVEADGKAEAPPAAKVEREGDANVVKVDHPDQFPLATAGEHDSAPQLDVTGSVNPDVSRNIPVISLASGRVVEIHARIGDTVTKDQLLMRVQSSDISQAFSDYRSAVADEVLSRAQLDRAKLLYEKGAIAQKDLEVAQDTDDKAKITVENATEKIRVLGADINHPSAVVDIKAPVSGVIIEQNVTASAGVKTLDNSPNLFTIADLSKVWVVCDVYENDLPFVHINEYADIHLNAYPNLILKGRIDNIGPILDPNLRTAKVRLEVSNPGILRLGMFVTATFHGLNKEIHATVPANAILHLHDRDWVYVPASGGQFRRLEVVGGKMLPGNLQEIVSGLRTGQQVVANALVLENTVEQ
;
A
#
# COMPACT_ATOMS: atom_id res chain seq x y z
N MET A 1 -17.82 51.34 3.71
CA MET A 1 -18.88 51.28 4.72
C MET A 1 -18.77 49.93 5.40
N LYS A 2 -18.18 49.95 6.58
CA LYS A 2 -18.73 49.80 7.94
C LYS A 2 -19.43 48.46 8.16
N LYS A 3 -18.65 47.59 8.87
CA LYS A 3 -18.93 46.99 10.19
C LYS A 3 -20.03 45.93 10.24
N LEU A 4 -19.61 44.72 10.62
CA LEU A 4 -20.09 44.10 11.86
C LEU A 4 -19.19 42.89 12.18
N GLN A 5 -18.34 43.10 13.19
CA GLN A 5 -17.53 42.08 13.90
C GLN A 5 -18.10 41.98 15.31
N GLN A 6 -18.19 40.69 15.79
CA GLN A 6 -18.26 40.23 17.18
C GLN A 6 -19.65 40.20 17.88
N PRO A 7 -19.83 39.35 18.97
CA PRO A 7 -18.88 38.57 19.73
C PRO A 7 -19.34 37.10 20.08
N ALA A 8 -18.42 36.18 20.24
CA ALA A 8 -18.67 34.89 20.86
C ALA A 8 -17.45 34.41 21.70
N GLU A 9 -16.99 35.27 22.60
CA GLU A 9 -15.99 34.91 23.63
C GLU A 9 -16.37 35.55 24.97
N ARG A 10 -17.37 35.01 25.68
CA ARG A 10 -17.63 35.39 27.08
C ARG A 10 -18.46 34.40 27.90
N TYR A 11 -18.57 33.13 27.53
CA TYR A 11 -19.34 32.18 28.37
C TYR A 11 -18.60 30.94 28.86
N LEU A 12 -17.27 30.93 28.87
CA LEU A 12 -16.50 29.72 29.28
C LEU A 12 -15.59 29.90 30.50
N THR A 13 -15.70 31.01 31.25
CA THR A 13 -14.83 31.23 32.42
C THR A 13 -15.56 31.34 33.79
N ALA A 14 -16.87 31.19 33.82
CA ALA A 14 -17.64 31.29 35.08
C ALA A 14 -17.99 29.93 35.73
N THR A 15 -17.99 28.85 35.02
CA THR A 15 -18.43 27.53 35.55
C THR A 15 -17.33 26.62 36.09
N VAL A 16 -16.05 26.98 35.90
CA VAL A 16 -14.91 26.17 36.40
C VAL A 16 -14.46 26.62 37.81
N ARG A 17 -14.88 27.79 38.27
CA ARG A 17 -14.45 28.35 39.57
C ARG A 17 -15.34 27.99 40.76
N GLU A 18 -16.59 27.57 40.50
CA GLU A 18 -17.50 27.14 41.58
C GLU A 18 -17.45 25.64 41.86
N SER A 19 -16.97 24.80 40.95
CA SER A 19 -16.80 23.38 41.20
C SER A 19 -15.56 22.98 41.99
N MET A 20 -14.54 23.86 42.10
CA MET A 20 -13.33 23.59 42.89
C MET A 20 -13.48 23.95 44.40
N LEU A 21 -14.44 24.80 44.77
CA LEU A 21 -14.68 25.16 46.18
C LEU A 21 -15.60 24.20 46.93
N ALA A 22 -16.37 23.38 46.22
CA ALA A 22 -17.25 22.35 46.82
C ALA A 22 -16.52 21.02 47.13
N ILE A 23 -15.37 20.75 46.53
CA ILE A 23 -14.58 19.52 46.76
C ILE A 23 -13.61 19.70 47.97
N ALA A 24 -13.20 20.92 48.29
CA ALA A 24 -12.30 21.17 49.42
C ALA A 24 -13.00 21.16 50.79
N ALA A 25 -14.32 21.34 50.85
CA ALA A 25 -15.10 21.31 52.10
C ALA A 25 -15.55 19.91 52.52
N SER A 26 -15.52 18.91 51.67
CA SER A 26 -15.97 17.52 51.95
C SER A 26 -14.83 16.62 52.48
N LEU A 27 -13.56 17.04 52.38
CA LEU A 27 -12.42 16.18 52.76
C LEU A 27 -11.93 16.43 54.21
N CYS A 28 -12.44 17.42 54.91
CA CYS A 28 -12.03 17.74 56.30
C CYS A 28 -12.92 17.13 57.39
N VAL A 29 -14.03 16.45 57.06
CA VAL A 29 -14.96 15.91 58.07
C VAL A 29 -14.77 14.39 58.30
N THR A 30 -14.00 13.67 57.48
CA THR A 30 -13.78 12.21 57.63
C THR A 30 -12.45 11.82 58.28
N ALA A 31 -11.63 12.77 58.76
CA ALA A 31 -10.33 12.51 59.40
C ALA A 31 -10.39 12.49 60.96
N GLY A 32 -11.58 12.57 61.59
CA GLY A 32 -11.71 12.78 63.03
C GLY A 32 -12.26 11.61 63.89
N LEU A 33 -12.43 10.42 63.36
CA LEU A 33 -13.09 9.33 64.09
C LEU A 33 -12.45 7.95 63.91
N PHE A 34 -11.18 7.75 64.19
CA PHE A 34 -10.58 6.43 64.43
C PHE A 34 -9.36 6.50 65.32
N LEU A 35 -9.56 6.85 66.60
CA LEU A 35 -8.55 6.67 67.64
C LEU A 35 -9.22 6.26 68.94
N ALA A 36 -9.71 5.01 68.98
CA ALA A 36 -9.91 4.29 70.24
C ALA A 36 -10.21 2.80 69.90
N GLY A 37 -9.26 1.94 70.09
CA GLY A 37 -9.43 0.48 69.93
C GLY A 37 -8.25 -0.26 70.56
N CYS A 38 -8.45 -0.71 71.73
CA CYS A 38 -7.58 -1.42 72.67
C CYS A 38 -6.66 -2.48 72.11
N GLY A 39 -5.49 -2.59 72.69
CA GLY A 39 -4.50 -3.62 72.52
C GLY A 39 -4.97 -5.03 72.92
N SER A 40 -4.59 -5.97 72.10
CA SER A 40 -4.33 -7.35 72.52
C SER A 40 -2.96 -7.74 72.00
N LYS A 41 -2.03 -7.94 72.91
CA LYS A 41 -0.75 -8.59 72.65
C LYS A 41 -1.05 -10.02 72.18
N VAL A 42 -0.77 -10.28 70.92
CA VAL A 42 -0.55 -11.66 70.42
C VAL A 42 0.97 -11.80 70.40
N GLU A 43 1.49 -12.55 71.35
CA GLU A 43 2.84 -13.11 71.28
C GLU A 43 2.86 -14.08 70.07
N ALA A 44 3.46 -13.64 68.95
CA ALA A 44 3.88 -14.53 67.89
C ALA A 44 5.30 -14.99 68.20
N ASP A 45 5.38 -16.12 68.82
CA ASP A 45 6.59 -16.94 68.88
C ASP A 45 6.83 -17.49 67.49
N GLY A 46 7.96 -17.19 66.93
CA GLY A 46 8.36 -17.64 65.59
C GLY A 46 9.32 -16.68 64.92
N LYS A 47 10.51 -16.53 65.48
CA LYS A 47 11.67 -16.01 64.72
C LYS A 47 11.96 -16.95 63.55
N ALA A 48 11.24 -16.77 62.43
CA ALA A 48 11.82 -17.06 61.13
C ALA A 48 12.89 -15.97 60.90
N GLU A 49 14.10 -16.26 61.27
CA GLU A 49 15.25 -15.43 60.97
C GLU A 49 15.31 -15.22 59.45
N ALA A 50 14.98 -13.99 59.01
CA ALA A 50 15.12 -13.64 57.60
C ALA A 50 16.57 -13.93 57.22
N PRO A 51 16.82 -14.58 56.08
CA PRO A 51 18.21 -14.85 55.65
C PRO A 51 18.97 -13.52 55.62
N PRO A 52 20.23 -13.50 56.09
CA PRO A 52 21.02 -12.29 56.13
C PRO A 52 21.06 -11.65 54.71
N ALA A 53 20.92 -10.34 54.64
CA ALA A 53 21.02 -9.62 53.38
C ALA A 53 22.40 -9.89 52.74
N ALA A 54 22.40 -10.29 51.48
CA ALA A 54 23.62 -10.55 50.73
C ALA A 54 24.46 -9.27 50.65
N LYS A 55 25.74 -9.34 51.04
CA LYS A 55 26.68 -8.27 50.78
C LYS A 55 27.33 -8.50 49.42
N VAL A 56 27.39 -7.41 48.64
CA VAL A 56 27.96 -7.43 47.31
C VAL A 56 29.14 -6.47 47.28
N GLU A 57 30.34 -6.96 46.92
CA GLU A 57 31.54 -6.15 46.78
C GLU A 57 31.94 -6.10 45.32
N ARG A 58 32.22 -4.89 44.78
CA ARG A 58 32.83 -4.71 43.47
C ARG A 58 34.31 -5.02 43.56
N GLU A 59 34.79 -6.04 42.85
CA GLU A 59 36.21 -6.24 42.66
C GLU A 59 36.76 -5.29 41.58
N GLY A 60 38.08 -5.04 41.56
CA GLY A 60 38.73 -4.02 40.73
C GLY A 60 38.39 -3.97 39.22
N ASP A 61 37.62 -4.94 38.68
CA ASP A 61 36.95 -4.86 37.37
C ASP A 61 35.50 -4.46 37.58
N ALA A 62 35.10 -3.32 37.00
CA ALA A 62 33.73 -2.75 37.09
C ALA A 62 32.62 -3.71 36.61
N ASN A 63 32.98 -4.77 35.91
CA ASN A 63 32.06 -5.77 35.34
C ASN A 63 31.98 -7.06 36.20
N VAL A 64 32.70 -7.16 37.32
CA VAL A 64 32.66 -8.33 38.17
C VAL A 64 32.16 -7.96 39.54
N VAL A 65 31.19 -8.70 40.03
CA VAL A 65 30.53 -8.51 41.33
C VAL A 65 30.70 -9.81 42.11
N LYS A 66 31.20 -9.70 43.35
CA LYS A 66 31.32 -10.84 44.26
C LYS A 66 30.16 -10.81 45.26
N VAL A 67 29.55 -11.94 45.46
CA VAL A 67 28.37 -12.12 46.32
C VAL A 67 28.65 -13.18 47.36
N ASP A 68 28.40 -12.85 48.64
CA ASP A 68 28.61 -13.78 49.77
C ASP A 68 27.60 -14.94 49.76
N HIS A 69 26.38 -14.68 49.25
CA HIS A 69 25.29 -15.66 49.17
C HIS A 69 24.76 -15.80 47.75
N PRO A 70 25.46 -16.43 46.80
CA PRO A 70 25.06 -16.57 45.41
C PRO A 70 23.77 -17.37 45.23
N ASP A 71 23.41 -18.22 46.17
CA ASP A 71 22.20 -19.02 46.24
C ASP A 71 20.90 -18.18 46.33
N GLN A 72 21.01 -16.92 46.77
CA GLN A 72 19.85 -15.99 46.78
C GLN A 72 19.51 -15.46 45.40
N PHE A 73 20.35 -15.63 44.40
CA PHE A 73 20.12 -15.16 43.03
C PHE A 73 19.87 -16.35 42.10
N PRO A 74 18.58 -16.68 41.85
CA PRO A 74 18.23 -17.81 41.00
C PRO A 74 18.79 -17.63 39.59
N LEU A 75 19.30 -18.73 39.04
CA LEU A 75 19.81 -18.77 37.68
C LEU A 75 18.75 -19.26 36.72
N ALA A 76 18.69 -18.66 35.54
CA ALA A 76 17.93 -19.13 34.40
C ALA A 76 18.90 -19.62 33.31
N THR A 77 18.56 -20.72 32.66
CA THR A 77 19.36 -21.20 31.51
C THR A 77 18.79 -20.54 30.24
N ALA A 78 19.68 -19.97 29.45
CA ALA A 78 19.30 -19.40 28.16
C ALA A 78 18.73 -20.49 27.24
N GLY A 79 17.47 -20.33 26.86
CA GLY A 79 16.79 -21.20 25.91
C GLY A 79 17.23 -20.94 24.47
N GLU A 80 16.64 -21.68 23.54
CA GLU A 80 16.85 -21.53 22.10
C GLU A 80 15.58 -20.97 21.45
N HIS A 81 15.76 -20.07 20.49
CA HIS A 81 14.69 -19.56 19.65
C HIS A 81 15.17 -19.46 18.21
N ASP A 82 14.42 -20.11 17.31
CA ASP A 82 14.62 -19.96 15.87
C ASP A 82 14.11 -18.59 15.44
N SER A 83 15.02 -17.69 15.16
CA SER A 83 14.70 -16.35 14.66
C SER A 83 15.03 -16.26 13.18
N ALA A 84 14.07 -15.80 12.40
CA ALA A 84 14.34 -15.36 11.04
C ALA A 84 14.49 -13.84 11.05
N PRO A 85 15.58 -13.28 10.54
CA PRO A 85 15.72 -11.84 10.42
C PRO A 85 14.53 -11.29 9.61
N GLN A 86 13.91 -10.23 10.10
CA GLN A 86 12.78 -9.57 9.47
C GLN A 86 13.19 -8.15 9.09
N LEU A 87 12.83 -7.76 7.88
CA LEU A 87 13.06 -6.43 7.35
C LEU A 87 11.73 -5.77 7.08
N ASP A 88 11.42 -4.71 7.80
CA ASP A 88 10.22 -3.90 7.61
C ASP A 88 10.53 -2.72 6.70
N VAL A 89 9.86 -2.65 5.57
CA VAL A 89 10.05 -1.60 4.56
C VAL A 89 8.73 -0.94 4.22
N THR A 90 8.75 0.37 4.13
CA THR A 90 7.59 1.15 3.68
C THR A 90 7.44 1.03 2.17
N GLY A 91 6.20 0.86 1.74
CA GLY A 91 5.83 0.81 0.33
C GLY A 91 4.54 1.56 0.05
N SER A 92 4.19 1.67 -1.22
CA SER A 92 2.93 2.25 -1.69
C SER A 92 2.21 1.32 -2.66
N VAL A 93 0.87 1.37 -2.61
CA VAL A 93 0.01 0.61 -3.51
C VAL A 93 -0.08 1.34 -4.85
N ASN A 94 0.29 0.66 -5.92
CA ASN A 94 0.29 1.15 -7.29
C ASN A 94 -0.55 0.22 -8.19
N PRO A 95 -1.10 0.73 -9.31
CA PRO A 95 -1.77 -0.13 -10.26
C PRO A 95 -0.77 -1.02 -10.98
N ASP A 96 -1.21 -2.22 -11.37
CA ASP A 96 -0.46 -3.02 -12.33
C ASP A 96 -0.58 -2.37 -13.72
N VAL A 97 0.53 -1.76 -14.19
CA VAL A 97 0.53 -1.04 -15.48
C VAL A 97 0.23 -1.94 -16.67
N SER A 98 0.45 -3.25 -16.57
CA SER A 98 0.10 -4.21 -17.62
C SER A 98 -1.41 -4.41 -17.77
N ARG A 99 -2.18 -4.01 -16.76
CA ARG A 99 -3.64 -4.07 -16.68
C ARG A 99 -4.31 -2.70 -16.81
N ASN A 100 -3.54 -1.67 -17.12
CA ASN A 100 -4.03 -0.33 -17.38
C ASN A 100 -4.35 -0.20 -18.87
N ILE A 101 -5.60 0.03 -19.19
CA ILE A 101 -6.06 0.19 -20.57
C ILE A 101 -6.41 1.65 -20.80
N PRO A 102 -5.65 2.34 -21.69
CA PRO A 102 -5.97 3.71 -22.05
C PRO A 102 -7.21 3.74 -22.97
N VAL A 103 -8.10 4.66 -22.70
CA VAL A 103 -9.23 4.99 -23.57
C VAL A 103 -8.87 6.25 -24.33
N ILE A 104 -8.80 6.13 -25.64
CA ILE A 104 -8.45 7.21 -26.57
C ILE A 104 -9.65 7.53 -27.47
N SER A 105 -9.68 8.71 -28.07
CA SER A 105 -10.64 9.03 -29.12
C SER A 105 -10.13 8.61 -30.49
N LEU A 106 -10.99 7.99 -31.27
CA LEU A 106 -10.69 7.64 -32.69
C LEU A 106 -10.99 8.80 -33.64
N ALA A 107 -11.73 9.81 -33.20
CA ALA A 107 -12.08 10.97 -33.99
C ALA A 107 -11.82 12.26 -33.24
N SER A 108 -11.36 13.30 -33.95
CA SER A 108 -11.21 14.64 -33.35
C SER A 108 -12.59 15.29 -33.19
N GLY A 109 -12.78 16.01 -32.11
CA GLY A 109 -14.06 16.65 -31.87
C GLY A 109 -14.19 17.38 -30.55
N ARG A 110 -15.42 17.65 -30.17
CA ARG A 110 -15.75 18.30 -28.91
C ARG A 110 -16.58 17.35 -28.04
N VAL A 111 -16.23 17.29 -26.77
CA VAL A 111 -17.01 16.53 -25.77
C VAL A 111 -18.37 17.17 -25.55
N VAL A 112 -19.43 16.39 -25.74
CA VAL A 112 -20.82 16.82 -25.53
C VAL A 112 -21.29 16.40 -24.15
N GLU A 113 -21.05 15.14 -23.78
CA GLU A 113 -21.51 14.53 -22.53
C GLU A 113 -20.42 13.63 -21.93
N ILE A 114 -20.35 13.60 -20.61
CA ILE A 114 -19.50 12.67 -19.85
C ILE A 114 -20.40 11.93 -18.87
N HIS A 115 -20.39 10.59 -18.95
CA HIS A 115 -21.22 9.70 -18.14
C HIS A 115 -20.43 8.98 -17.05
N ALA A 116 -19.10 8.96 -17.14
CA ALA A 116 -18.22 8.27 -16.20
C ALA A 116 -17.17 9.22 -15.63
N ARG A 117 -16.76 8.98 -14.37
CA ARG A 117 -15.84 9.81 -13.61
C ARG A 117 -14.73 8.97 -13.02
N ILE A 118 -13.65 9.63 -12.60
CA ILE A 118 -12.57 8.98 -11.85
C ILE A 118 -13.13 8.30 -10.59
N GLY A 119 -12.74 7.04 -10.36
CA GLY A 119 -13.21 6.20 -9.26
C GLY A 119 -14.43 5.34 -9.59
N ASP A 120 -15.12 5.57 -10.71
CA ASP A 120 -16.27 4.76 -11.11
C ASP A 120 -15.81 3.36 -11.58
N THR A 121 -16.58 2.35 -11.20
CA THR A 121 -16.44 1.00 -11.75
C THR A 121 -17.26 0.90 -13.02
N VAL A 122 -16.64 0.50 -14.12
CA VAL A 122 -17.27 0.38 -15.43
C VAL A 122 -17.21 -1.07 -15.94
N THR A 123 -18.19 -1.43 -16.74
CA THR A 123 -18.22 -2.71 -17.48
C THR A 123 -17.79 -2.51 -18.91
N LYS A 124 -17.28 -3.57 -19.53
CA LYS A 124 -16.97 -3.56 -20.97
C LYS A 124 -18.18 -3.08 -21.77
N ASP A 125 -17.94 -2.26 -22.80
CA ASP A 125 -18.92 -1.62 -23.67
C ASP A 125 -19.85 -0.60 -23.02
N GLN A 126 -19.63 -0.25 -21.74
CA GLN A 126 -20.34 0.83 -21.07
C GLN A 126 -19.98 2.19 -21.68
N LEU A 127 -20.98 3.05 -21.90
CA LEU A 127 -20.79 4.39 -22.41
C LEU A 127 -20.07 5.27 -21.36
N LEU A 128 -18.93 5.83 -21.75
CA LEU A 128 -18.13 6.73 -20.91
C LEU A 128 -18.40 8.20 -21.22
N MET A 129 -18.46 8.52 -22.50
CA MET A 129 -18.69 9.91 -22.97
C MET A 129 -19.13 9.92 -24.42
N ARG A 130 -19.60 11.09 -24.84
CA ARG A 130 -19.98 11.39 -26.24
C ARG A 130 -19.14 12.52 -26.81
N VAL A 131 -18.69 12.34 -28.03
CA VAL A 131 -17.88 13.30 -28.76
C VAL A 131 -18.57 13.68 -30.06
N GLN A 132 -18.79 14.96 -30.27
CA GLN A 132 -19.25 15.50 -31.56
C GLN A 132 -18.02 15.75 -32.45
N SER A 133 -17.99 15.10 -33.62
CA SER A 133 -16.85 15.12 -34.54
C SER A 133 -17.22 15.64 -35.91
N SER A 134 -16.43 16.59 -36.40
CA SER A 134 -16.48 17.05 -37.80
C SER A 134 -15.98 15.97 -38.76
N ASP A 135 -15.00 15.16 -38.33
CA ASP A 135 -14.38 14.11 -39.17
C ASP A 135 -15.44 13.05 -39.56
N ILE A 136 -16.31 12.71 -38.62
CA ILE A 136 -17.42 11.77 -38.84
C ILE A 136 -18.46 12.40 -39.77
N SER A 137 -18.80 13.66 -39.57
CA SER A 137 -19.73 14.37 -40.48
C SER A 137 -19.20 14.38 -41.92
N GLN A 138 -17.91 14.62 -42.08
CA GLN A 138 -17.26 14.59 -43.41
C GLN A 138 -17.25 13.15 -43.97
N ALA A 139 -16.93 12.13 -43.15
CA ALA A 139 -16.93 10.74 -43.62
C ALA A 139 -18.33 10.29 -44.09
N PHE A 140 -19.40 10.70 -43.42
CA PHE A 140 -20.78 10.43 -43.90
C PHE A 140 -21.09 11.19 -45.18
N SER A 141 -20.61 12.41 -45.36
CA SER A 141 -20.76 13.17 -46.62
C SER A 141 -20.06 12.46 -47.77
N ASP A 142 -18.79 12.04 -47.57
CA ASP A 142 -17.99 11.33 -48.54
C ASP A 142 -18.66 9.99 -48.93
N TYR A 143 -19.20 9.24 -47.95
CA TYR A 143 -19.93 8.00 -48.18
C TYR A 143 -21.19 8.22 -49.03
N ARG A 144 -22.02 9.24 -48.71
CA ARG A 144 -23.22 9.53 -49.47
C ARG A 144 -22.88 9.91 -50.91
N SER A 145 -21.81 10.68 -51.14
CA SER A 145 -21.35 11.01 -52.47
C SER A 145 -20.90 9.76 -53.23
N ALA A 146 -20.07 8.90 -52.57
CA ALA A 146 -19.61 7.66 -53.18
C ALA A 146 -20.75 6.71 -53.57
N VAL A 147 -21.80 6.59 -52.73
CA VAL A 147 -23.01 5.79 -53.03
C VAL A 147 -23.79 6.36 -54.23
N ALA A 148 -23.90 7.69 -54.30
CA ALA A 148 -24.58 8.34 -55.42
C ALA A 148 -23.80 8.10 -56.74
N ASP A 149 -22.48 8.17 -56.71
CA ASP A 149 -21.64 7.91 -57.88
C ASP A 149 -21.68 6.43 -58.32
N GLU A 150 -21.74 5.50 -57.34
CA GLU A 150 -21.89 4.06 -57.63
C GLU A 150 -23.24 3.76 -58.29
N VAL A 151 -24.34 4.35 -57.80
CA VAL A 151 -25.67 4.20 -58.39
C VAL A 151 -25.67 4.71 -59.86
N LEU A 152 -25.00 5.84 -60.12
CA LEU A 152 -24.89 6.40 -61.47
C LEU A 152 -24.05 5.53 -62.37
N SER A 153 -22.89 5.07 -61.93
CA SER A 153 -21.96 4.24 -62.70
C SER A 153 -22.57 2.87 -63.05
N ARG A 154 -23.28 2.29 -62.09
CA ARG A 154 -24.03 1.04 -62.30
C ARG A 154 -25.11 1.20 -63.37
N ALA A 155 -25.90 2.29 -63.31
CA ALA A 155 -26.91 2.56 -64.33
C ALA A 155 -26.31 2.77 -65.73
N GLN A 156 -25.09 3.38 -65.79
CA GLN A 156 -24.34 3.52 -67.03
C GLN A 156 -23.83 2.18 -67.58
N LEU A 157 -23.28 1.34 -66.70
CA LEU A 157 -22.83 -0.02 -67.07
C LEU A 157 -23.99 -0.88 -67.57
N ASP A 158 -25.14 -0.85 -66.89
CA ASP A 158 -26.32 -1.65 -67.31
C ASP A 158 -26.82 -1.19 -68.68
N ARG A 159 -26.78 0.12 -68.94
CA ARG A 159 -27.08 0.66 -70.26
C ARG A 159 -26.04 0.26 -71.33
N ALA A 160 -24.77 0.29 -70.97
CA ALA A 160 -23.68 -0.09 -71.84
C ALA A 160 -23.76 -1.60 -72.24
N LYS A 161 -24.10 -2.45 -71.27
CA LYS A 161 -24.34 -3.90 -71.51
C LYS A 161 -25.47 -4.11 -72.50
N LEU A 162 -26.61 -3.43 -72.33
CA LEU A 162 -27.74 -3.54 -73.25
C LEU A 162 -27.40 -3.05 -74.65
N LEU A 163 -26.67 -1.93 -74.81
CA LEU A 163 -26.26 -1.41 -76.11
C LEU A 163 -25.21 -2.28 -76.80
N TYR A 164 -24.30 -2.87 -76.07
CA TYR A 164 -23.30 -3.82 -76.58
C TYR A 164 -23.98 -5.11 -77.07
N GLU A 165 -24.93 -5.66 -76.35
CA GLU A 165 -25.75 -6.82 -76.78
C GLU A 165 -26.51 -6.58 -78.09
N LYS A 166 -26.87 -5.31 -78.37
CA LYS A 166 -27.54 -4.90 -79.62
C LYS A 166 -26.53 -4.47 -80.70
N GLY A 167 -25.22 -4.57 -80.44
CA GLY A 167 -24.20 -4.19 -81.40
C GLY A 167 -24.04 -2.62 -81.58
N ALA A 168 -24.57 -1.82 -80.67
CA ALA A 168 -24.65 -0.38 -80.80
C ALA A 168 -23.39 0.38 -80.25
N ILE A 169 -22.53 -0.30 -79.47
CA ILE A 169 -21.28 0.26 -78.96
C ILE A 169 -20.14 -0.77 -79.09
N ALA A 170 -18.88 -0.28 -79.08
CA ALA A 170 -17.70 -1.10 -79.13
C ALA A 170 -17.43 -1.78 -77.76
N GLN A 171 -16.74 -2.94 -77.80
CA GLN A 171 -16.30 -3.64 -76.58
C GLN A 171 -15.52 -2.75 -75.62
N LYS A 172 -14.64 -1.87 -76.14
CA LYS A 172 -13.90 -0.92 -75.37
C LYS A 172 -14.80 -0.01 -74.50
N ASP A 173 -15.96 0.41 -75.05
CA ASP A 173 -16.86 1.30 -74.31
C ASP A 173 -17.57 0.57 -73.16
N LEU A 174 -17.87 -0.73 -73.36
CA LEU A 174 -18.38 -1.60 -72.28
C LEU A 174 -17.34 -1.78 -71.17
N GLU A 175 -16.08 -2.08 -71.54
CA GLU A 175 -14.98 -2.26 -70.59
C GLU A 175 -14.72 -0.96 -69.80
N VAL A 176 -14.78 0.21 -70.38
CA VAL A 176 -14.67 1.52 -69.70
C VAL A 176 -15.83 1.72 -68.72
N ALA A 177 -17.07 1.36 -69.08
CA ALA A 177 -18.19 1.46 -68.21
C ALA A 177 -18.09 0.49 -67.02
N GLN A 178 -17.54 -0.70 -67.23
CA GLN A 178 -17.30 -1.70 -66.18
C GLN A 178 -16.17 -1.22 -65.23
N ASP A 179 -15.05 -0.76 -65.75
CA ASP A 179 -13.96 -0.22 -64.93
C ASP A 179 -14.46 0.97 -64.08
N THR A 180 -15.33 1.82 -64.61
CA THR A 180 -15.92 2.97 -63.91
C THR A 180 -16.82 2.49 -62.74
N ASP A 181 -17.66 1.49 -62.95
CA ASP A 181 -18.51 0.94 -61.92
C ASP A 181 -17.68 0.23 -60.83
N ASP A 182 -16.67 -0.52 -61.21
CA ASP A 182 -15.77 -1.20 -60.26
C ASP A 182 -14.99 -0.20 -59.39
N LYS A 183 -14.51 0.90 -59.99
CA LYS A 183 -13.88 2.00 -59.21
C LYS A 183 -14.85 2.69 -58.26
N ALA A 184 -16.11 2.90 -58.66
CA ALA A 184 -17.13 3.49 -57.83
C ALA A 184 -17.44 2.58 -56.61
N LYS A 185 -17.54 1.26 -56.80
CA LYS A 185 -17.71 0.31 -55.70
C LYS A 185 -16.57 0.35 -54.71
N ILE A 186 -15.32 0.34 -55.18
CA ILE A 186 -14.14 0.46 -54.32
C ILE A 186 -14.19 1.76 -53.49
N THR A 187 -14.67 2.86 -54.10
CA THR A 187 -14.82 4.13 -53.38
C THR A 187 -15.86 4.05 -52.26
N VAL A 188 -16.99 3.35 -52.48
CA VAL A 188 -18.00 3.08 -51.43
C VAL A 188 -17.41 2.24 -50.31
N GLU A 189 -16.68 1.17 -50.67
CA GLU A 189 -16.02 0.29 -49.69
C GLU A 189 -15.04 1.09 -48.81
N ASN A 190 -14.18 1.93 -49.41
CA ASN A 190 -13.24 2.78 -48.74
C ASN A 190 -13.95 3.78 -47.80
N ALA A 191 -15.01 4.42 -48.26
CA ALA A 191 -15.79 5.36 -47.46
C ALA A 191 -16.50 4.66 -46.29
N THR A 192 -17.00 3.43 -46.53
CA THR A 192 -17.61 2.59 -45.47
C THR A 192 -16.58 2.24 -44.39
N GLU A 193 -15.40 1.78 -44.81
CA GLU A 193 -14.32 1.43 -43.87
C GLU A 193 -13.84 2.64 -43.07
N LYS A 194 -13.75 3.82 -43.70
CA LYS A 194 -13.42 5.07 -43.00
C LYS A 194 -14.41 5.37 -41.87
N ILE A 195 -15.72 5.21 -42.09
CA ILE A 195 -16.75 5.39 -41.06
C ILE A 195 -16.56 4.40 -39.92
N ARG A 196 -16.28 3.11 -40.26
CA ARG A 196 -16.06 2.05 -39.27
C ARG A 196 -14.84 2.31 -38.40
N VAL A 197 -13.73 2.73 -39.01
CA VAL A 197 -12.48 3.07 -38.28
C VAL A 197 -12.68 4.23 -37.33
N LEU A 198 -13.52 5.20 -37.69
CA LEU A 198 -13.88 6.33 -36.81
C LEU A 198 -14.86 5.94 -35.69
N GLY A 199 -15.29 4.66 -35.64
CA GLY A 199 -16.17 4.15 -34.60
C GLY A 199 -17.65 4.56 -34.75
N ALA A 200 -18.07 5.01 -35.95
CA ALA A 200 -19.45 5.38 -36.24
C ALA A 200 -20.23 4.24 -36.88
N ASP A 201 -21.55 4.20 -36.63
CA ASP A 201 -22.46 3.22 -37.26
C ASP A 201 -23.05 3.79 -38.55
N ILE A 202 -22.82 3.08 -39.65
CA ILE A 202 -23.30 3.47 -40.99
C ILE A 202 -24.83 3.53 -41.06
N ASN A 203 -25.54 2.70 -40.28
CA ASN A 203 -26.99 2.62 -40.27
C ASN A 203 -27.64 3.77 -39.45
N HIS A 204 -26.87 4.38 -38.56
CA HIS A 204 -27.31 5.46 -37.70
C HIS A 204 -26.41 6.71 -37.88
N PRO A 205 -26.53 7.42 -39.00
CA PRO A 205 -25.66 8.56 -39.29
C PRO A 205 -25.80 9.65 -38.22
N SER A 206 -24.76 9.88 -37.47
CA SER A 206 -24.69 10.89 -36.42
C SER A 206 -23.29 11.51 -36.41
N ALA A 207 -23.23 12.82 -36.19
CA ALA A 207 -21.97 13.51 -35.95
C ALA A 207 -21.41 13.22 -34.54
N VAL A 208 -22.16 12.52 -33.70
CA VAL A 208 -21.79 12.17 -32.33
C VAL A 208 -21.39 10.72 -32.27
N VAL A 209 -20.23 10.46 -31.69
CA VAL A 209 -19.70 9.12 -31.45
C VAL A 209 -19.72 8.80 -29.96
N ASP A 210 -20.10 7.57 -29.62
CA ASP A 210 -20.09 7.03 -28.29
C ASP A 210 -18.70 6.43 -27.99
N ILE A 211 -18.01 6.99 -27.02
CA ILE A 211 -16.76 6.41 -26.48
C ILE A 211 -17.13 5.46 -25.35
N LYS A 212 -16.82 4.17 -25.57
CA LYS A 212 -17.17 3.07 -24.65
C LYS A 212 -15.95 2.50 -23.98
N ALA A 213 -16.16 1.85 -22.81
CA ALA A 213 -15.12 1.16 -22.09
C ALA A 213 -14.66 -0.09 -22.87
N PRO A 214 -13.37 -0.23 -23.23
CA PRO A 214 -12.87 -1.43 -23.94
C PRO A 214 -12.80 -2.67 -23.03
N VAL A 215 -12.73 -2.45 -21.72
CA VAL A 215 -12.64 -3.49 -20.67
C VAL A 215 -13.45 -3.10 -19.46
N SER A 216 -13.77 -4.08 -18.60
CA SER A 216 -14.33 -3.82 -17.27
C SER A 216 -13.21 -3.48 -16.29
N GLY A 217 -13.45 -2.55 -15.38
CA GLY A 217 -12.47 -2.11 -14.38
C GLY A 217 -12.87 -0.84 -13.67
N VAL A 218 -11.91 -0.18 -13.05
CA VAL A 218 -12.09 1.10 -12.35
C VAL A 218 -11.38 2.21 -13.12
N ILE A 219 -12.01 3.36 -13.28
CA ILE A 219 -11.39 4.53 -13.88
C ILE A 219 -10.40 5.13 -12.88
N ILE A 220 -9.10 5.06 -13.19
CA ILE A 220 -8.02 5.57 -12.34
C ILE A 220 -7.54 6.96 -12.76
N GLU A 221 -7.78 7.35 -14.03
CA GLU A 221 -7.42 8.67 -14.56
C GLU A 221 -8.54 9.18 -15.48
N GLN A 222 -8.77 10.49 -15.42
CA GLN A 222 -9.66 11.22 -16.31
C GLN A 222 -8.97 12.52 -16.71
N ASN A 223 -8.61 12.64 -18.00
CA ASN A 223 -7.90 13.79 -18.56
C ASN A 223 -8.81 14.62 -19.48
N VAL A 224 -10.12 14.46 -19.37
CA VAL A 224 -11.11 15.10 -20.21
C VAL A 224 -12.17 15.80 -19.35
N THR A 225 -12.60 16.96 -19.80
CA THR A 225 -13.69 17.74 -19.18
C THR A 225 -14.81 18.00 -20.19
N ALA A 226 -16.00 18.32 -19.70
CA ALA A 226 -17.12 18.69 -20.54
C ALA A 226 -16.75 19.90 -21.41
N SER A 227 -17.17 19.86 -22.68
CA SER A 227 -16.84 20.87 -23.70
C SER A 227 -15.38 20.97 -24.13
N ALA A 228 -14.49 20.10 -23.60
CA ALA A 228 -13.10 20.05 -24.06
C ALA A 228 -13.00 19.62 -25.54
N GLY A 229 -11.99 20.13 -26.23
CA GLY A 229 -11.59 19.62 -27.54
C GLY A 229 -10.80 18.32 -27.37
N VAL A 230 -11.15 17.30 -28.12
CA VAL A 230 -10.44 16.03 -28.20
C VAL A 230 -9.75 15.94 -29.56
N LYS A 231 -8.47 15.52 -29.57
CA LYS A 231 -7.73 15.26 -30.79
C LYS A 231 -7.47 13.76 -30.94
N THR A 232 -7.29 13.31 -32.18
CA THR A 232 -6.86 11.93 -32.45
C THR A 232 -5.38 11.73 -32.12
N LEU A 233 -5.01 10.52 -31.83
CA LEU A 233 -3.74 9.78 -31.63
C LEU A 233 -2.40 10.52 -31.47
N ASP A 234 -2.13 11.62 -32.16
CA ASP A 234 -0.81 12.25 -32.19
C ASP A 234 -0.65 13.34 -31.12
N ASN A 235 -0.33 13.01 -29.89
CA ASN A 235 -0.08 13.90 -28.74
C ASN A 235 -1.30 14.26 -27.84
N SER A 236 -2.37 13.50 -27.88
CA SER A 236 -3.44 13.72 -26.91
C SER A 236 -3.25 12.80 -25.69
N PRO A 237 -3.39 13.32 -24.46
CA PRO A 237 -3.44 12.45 -23.30
C PRO A 237 -4.63 11.50 -23.43
N ASN A 238 -4.54 10.31 -22.81
CA ASN A 238 -5.65 9.37 -22.71
C ASN A 238 -6.87 10.10 -22.14
N LEU A 239 -8.06 9.83 -22.69
CA LEU A 239 -9.30 10.40 -22.15
C LEU A 239 -9.60 9.87 -20.75
N PHE A 240 -9.50 8.57 -20.65
CA PHE A 240 -9.58 7.82 -19.39
C PHE A 240 -8.50 6.74 -19.37
N THR A 241 -8.14 6.30 -18.16
CA THR A 241 -7.38 5.06 -17.96
C THR A 241 -8.23 4.14 -17.08
N ILE A 242 -8.53 2.95 -17.59
CA ILE A 242 -9.29 1.92 -16.88
C ILE A 242 -8.30 0.87 -16.39
N ALA A 243 -8.33 0.54 -15.10
CA ALA A 243 -7.48 -0.47 -14.48
C ALA A 243 -8.30 -1.61 -13.90
N ASP A 244 -7.81 -2.83 -14.07
CA ASP A 244 -8.26 -3.97 -13.28
C ASP A 244 -7.50 -3.98 -11.95
N LEU A 245 -8.20 -3.63 -10.87
CA LEU A 245 -7.64 -3.55 -9.53
C LEU A 245 -7.77 -4.86 -8.73
N SER A 246 -8.09 -5.98 -9.36
CA SER A 246 -8.12 -7.31 -8.69
C SER A 246 -6.75 -7.73 -8.18
N LYS A 247 -5.70 -7.28 -8.84
CA LYS A 247 -4.31 -7.35 -8.42
C LYS A 247 -3.70 -5.97 -8.48
N VAL A 248 -2.86 -5.67 -7.52
CA VAL A 248 -2.15 -4.41 -7.42
C VAL A 248 -0.67 -4.66 -7.14
N TRP A 249 0.15 -3.70 -7.43
CA TRP A 249 1.54 -3.70 -7.04
C TRP A 249 1.76 -2.92 -5.76
N VAL A 250 2.48 -3.52 -4.83
CA VAL A 250 3.09 -2.79 -3.73
C VAL A 250 4.54 -2.55 -4.12
N VAL A 251 4.93 -1.29 -4.20
CA VAL A 251 6.30 -0.88 -4.53
C VAL A 251 6.96 -0.35 -3.27
N CYS A 252 7.99 -1.06 -2.83
CA CYS A 252 8.76 -0.76 -1.62
C CYS A 252 10.13 -0.18 -1.98
N ASP A 253 10.61 0.72 -1.13
CA ASP A 253 11.94 1.32 -1.23
C ASP A 253 12.91 0.62 -0.28
N VAL A 254 13.66 -0.37 -0.78
CA VAL A 254 14.62 -1.16 0.01
C VAL A 254 16.00 -0.55 -0.09
N TYR A 255 16.66 -0.31 1.05
CA TYR A 255 18.03 0.21 1.07
C TYR A 255 19.04 -0.81 0.51
N GLU A 256 20.13 -0.29 -0.07
CA GLU A 256 21.21 -1.10 -0.66
C GLU A 256 21.73 -2.18 0.30
N ASN A 257 21.91 -1.83 1.58
CA ASN A 257 22.42 -2.76 2.60
C ASN A 257 21.44 -3.89 2.94
N ASP A 258 20.15 -3.69 2.67
CA ASP A 258 19.08 -4.62 3.01
C ASP A 258 18.67 -5.51 1.83
N LEU A 259 19.17 -5.21 0.62
CA LEU A 259 18.88 -5.99 -0.59
C LEU A 259 19.22 -7.50 -0.45
N PRO A 260 20.28 -7.91 0.27
CA PRO A 260 20.55 -9.33 0.48
C PRO A 260 19.43 -10.11 1.19
N PHE A 261 18.51 -9.44 1.89
CA PHE A 261 17.36 -10.07 2.55
C PHE A 261 16.14 -10.25 1.64
N VAL A 262 16.19 -9.73 0.40
CA VAL A 262 15.03 -9.71 -0.51
C VAL A 262 15.31 -10.60 -1.71
N HIS A 263 14.45 -11.62 -1.92
CA HIS A 263 14.64 -12.58 -3.00
C HIS A 263 13.39 -12.69 -3.88
N ILE A 264 13.61 -12.79 -5.18
CA ILE A 264 12.53 -12.95 -6.16
C ILE A 264 11.74 -14.24 -5.88
N ASN A 265 10.42 -14.20 -6.05
CA ASN A 265 9.44 -15.26 -5.80
C ASN A 265 9.15 -15.58 -4.34
N GLU A 266 9.77 -14.93 -3.39
CA GLU A 266 9.40 -15.02 -1.98
C GLU A 266 8.18 -14.19 -1.66
N TYR A 267 7.59 -14.44 -0.49
CA TYR A 267 6.44 -13.72 0.01
C TYR A 267 6.86 -12.78 1.13
N ALA A 268 6.30 -11.57 1.10
CA ALA A 268 6.36 -10.64 2.22
C ALA A 268 4.96 -10.43 2.80
N ASP A 269 4.89 -10.17 4.09
CA ASP A 269 3.66 -9.82 4.78
C ASP A 269 3.40 -8.33 4.63
N ILE A 270 2.21 -7.98 4.15
CA ILE A 270 1.81 -6.59 3.89
C ILE A 270 0.85 -6.13 4.98
N HIS A 271 1.31 -5.17 5.76
CA HIS A 271 0.56 -4.53 6.84
C HIS A 271 0.00 -3.19 6.38
N LEU A 272 -1.29 -2.98 6.60
CA LEU A 272 -1.97 -1.74 6.26
C LEU A 272 -2.30 -0.96 7.53
N ASN A 273 -1.87 0.30 7.60
CA ASN A 273 -2.20 1.17 8.73
C ASN A 273 -3.72 1.39 8.88
N ALA A 274 -4.45 1.36 7.75
CA ALA A 274 -5.91 1.50 7.75
C ALA A 274 -6.64 0.25 8.28
N TYR A 275 -5.99 -0.92 8.26
CA TYR A 275 -6.56 -2.21 8.68
C TYR A 275 -5.54 -3.03 9.47
N PRO A 276 -5.23 -2.66 10.74
CA PRO A 276 -4.11 -3.23 11.50
C PRO A 276 -4.22 -4.75 11.75
N ASN A 277 -5.44 -5.28 11.76
CA ASN A 277 -5.69 -6.71 12.01
C ASN A 277 -5.65 -7.58 10.74
N LEU A 278 -5.40 -6.96 9.57
CA LEU A 278 -5.36 -7.66 8.30
C LEU A 278 -3.95 -7.67 7.75
N ILE A 279 -3.44 -8.88 7.53
CA ILE A 279 -2.14 -9.11 6.90
C ILE A 279 -2.42 -9.73 5.54
N LEU A 280 -1.95 -9.07 4.49
CA LEU A 280 -1.98 -9.59 3.13
C LEU A 280 -0.61 -10.17 2.78
N LYS A 281 -0.58 -11.12 1.86
CA LYS A 281 0.67 -11.66 1.34
C LYS A 281 0.95 -11.11 -0.04
N GLY A 282 2.13 -10.54 -0.21
CA GLY A 282 2.63 -10.09 -1.50
C GLY A 282 3.79 -10.96 -1.97
N ARG A 283 3.76 -11.39 -3.22
CA ARG A 283 4.88 -12.13 -3.83
C ARG A 283 5.83 -11.14 -4.48
N ILE A 284 7.12 -11.25 -4.19
CA ILE A 284 8.16 -10.44 -4.81
C ILE A 284 8.29 -10.85 -6.27
N ASP A 285 7.92 -9.93 -7.16
CA ASP A 285 7.88 -10.14 -8.61
C ASP A 285 9.10 -9.52 -9.30
N ASN A 286 9.59 -8.39 -8.78
CA ASN A 286 10.73 -7.70 -9.37
C ASN A 286 11.54 -6.95 -8.31
N ILE A 287 12.86 -6.98 -8.47
CA ILE A 287 13.81 -6.13 -7.76
C ILE A 287 14.45 -5.23 -8.81
N GLY A 288 14.22 -3.92 -8.70
CA GLY A 288 14.70 -2.94 -9.66
C GLY A 288 16.24 -2.92 -9.74
N PRO A 289 16.82 -2.95 -10.94
CA PRO A 289 18.27 -2.97 -11.11
C PRO A 289 18.94 -1.59 -10.93
N ILE A 290 18.13 -0.56 -10.74
CA ILE A 290 18.60 0.84 -10.63
C ILE A 290 18.28 1.34 -9.23
N LEU A 291 19.29 1.84 -8.54
CA LEU A 291 19.12 2.52 -7.26
C LEU A 291 18.75 3.98 -7.47
N ASP A 292 17.86 4.50 -6.62
CA ASP A 292 17.65 5.93 -6.50
C ASP A 292 18.93 6.58 -5.92
N PRO A 293 19.58 7.50 -6.64
CA PRO A 293 20.86 8.06 -6.21
C PRO A 293 20.76 8.94 -4.96
N ASN A 294 19.57 9.48 -4.65
CA ASN A 294 19.36 10.34 -3.49
C ASN A 294 19.06 9.53 -2.22
N LEU A 295 18.22 8.50 -2.37
CA LEU A 295 17.78 7.67 -1.24
C LEU A 295 18.63 6.42 -1.07
N ARG A 296 19.39 6.01 -2.10
CA ARG A 296 20.13 4.75 -2.18
C ARG A 296 19.24 3.54 -1.95
N THR A 297 18.05 3.58 -2.50
CA THR A 297 17.06 2.50 -2.41
C THR A 297 16.81 1.86 -3.76
N ALA A 298 16.58 0.56 -3.78
CA ALA A 298 16.03 -0.16 -4.93
C ALA A 298 14.51 -0.26 -4.80
N LYS A 299 13.82 -0.13 -5.92
CA LYS A 299 12.37 -0.38 -5.99
C LYS A 299 12.12 -1.89 -6.03
N VAL A 300 11.53 -2.43 -4.98
CA VAL A 300 11.08 -3.81 -4.91
C VAL A 300 9.58 -3.85 -5.13
N ARG A 301 9.16 -4.61 -6.14
CA ARG A 301 7.76 -4.74 -6.52
C ARG A 301 7.20 -6.07 -6.03
N LEU A 302 6.07 -6.00 -5.34
CA LEU A 302 5.31 -7.16 -4.88
C LEU A 302 3.95 -7.19 -5.58
N GLU A 303 3.57 -8.34 -6.13
CA GLU A 303 2.22 -8.59 -6.61
C GLU A 303 1.33 -9.00 -5.45
N VAL A 304 0.24 -8.27 -5.24
CA VAL A 304 -0.72 -8.48 -4.14
C VAL A 304 -2.12 -8.65 -4.71
N SER A 305 -2.81 -9.72 -4.33
CA SER A 305 -4.23 -9.88 -4.62
C SER A 305 -5.05 -8.90 -3.79
N ASN A 306 -5.87 -8.09 -4.43
CA ASN A 306 -6.69 -7.09 -3.77
C ASN A 306 -8.07 -7.64 -3.42
N PRO A 307 -8.41 -7.82 -2.14
CA PRO A 307 -9.76 -8.21 -1.71
C PRO A 307 -10.79 -7.07 -1.80
N GLY A 308 -10.49 -5.98 -2.52
CA GLY A 308 -11.36 -4.82 -2.69
C GLY A 308 -11.14 -3.68 -1.69
N ILE A 309 -10.15 -3.82 -0.81
CA ILE A 309 -9.84 -2.81 0.23
C ILE A 309 -8.60 -1.98 -0.09
N LEU A 310 -7.67 -2.52 -0.91
CA LEU A 310 -6.48 -1.78 -1.31
C LEU A 310 -6.87 -0.68 -2.31
N ARG A 311 -6.53 0.55 -1.97
CA ARG A 311 -6.70 1.71 -2.83
C ARG A 311 -5.35 2.20 -3.30
N LEU A 312 -5.28 2.65 -4.54
CA LEU A 312 -4.06 3.24 -5.10
C LEU A 312 -3.60 4.42 -4.26
N GLY A 313 -2.29 4.52 -4.05
CA GLY A 313 -1.68 5.55 -3.20
C GLY A 313 -1.68 5.25 -1.70
N MET A 314 -2.27 4.13 -1.23
CA MET A 314 -2.14 3.73 0.17
C MET A 314 -0.68 3.40 0.52
N PHE A 315 -0.24 3.86 1.70
CA PHE A 315 1.01 3.42 2.28
C PHE A 315 0.81 2.11 3.05
N VAL A 316 1.80 1.25 2.94
CA VAL A 316 1.84 -0.06 3.58
C VAL A 316 3.22 -0.32 4.14
N THR A 317 3.33 -1.23 5.10
CA THR A 317 4.60 -1.79 5.55
C THR A 317 4.70 -3.21 5.04
N ALA A 318 5.75 -3.52 4.29
CA ALA A 318 6.07 -4.87 3.84
C ALA A 318 7.14 -5.45 4.76
N THR A 319 6.85 -6.58 5.39
CA THR A 319 7.79 -7.36 6.21
C THR A 319 8.35 -8.49 5.37
N PHE A 320 9.62 -8.38 5.01
CA PHE A 320 10.38 -9.43 4.32
C PHE A 320 10.96 -10.39 5.36
N HIS A 321 10.95 -11.69 5.08
CA HIS A 321 11.48 -12.71 5.95
C HIS A 321 12.80 -13.26 5.36
N GLY A 322 13.88 -13.17 6.12
CA GLY A 322 15.16 -13.73 5.70
C GLY A 322 15.11 -15.26 5.61
N LEU A 323 15.81 -15.82 4.63
CA LEU A 323 15.88 -17.26 4.39
C LEU A 323 16.64 -18.02 5.48
N ASN A 324 17.67 -17.39 6.04
CA ASN A 324 18.51 -17.99 7.03
C ASN A 324 17.90 -17.83 8.42
N LYS A 325 17.49 -18.94 9.01
CA LYS A 325 17.14 -18.98 10.43
C LYS A 325 18.40 -18.96 11.26
N GLU A 326 18.46 -18.05 12.20
CA GLU A 326 19.52 -18.01 13.20
C GLU A 326 18.96 -18.48 14.54
N ILE A 327 19.76 -19.25 15.27
CA ILE A 327 19.38 -19.69 16.62
C ILE A 327 19.86 -18.63 17.59
N HIS A 328 18.92 -17.93 18.19
CA HIS A 328 19.21 -16.92 19.21
C HIS A 328 18.93 -17.46 20.60
N ALA A 329 19.66 -16.93 21.59
CA ALA A 329 19.42 -17.24 22.98
C ALA A 329 18.16 -16.52 23.46
N THR A 330 17.41 -17.12 24.39
CA THR A 330 16.26 -16.49 25.06
C THR A 330 16.44 -16.53 26.56
N VAL A 331 16.14 -15.43 27.21
CA VAL A 331 16.21 -15.29 28.66
C VAL A 331 14.92 -14.66 29.20
N PRO A 332 14.60 -14.84 30.48
CA PRO A 332 13.53 -14.06 31.10
C PRO A 332 13.80 -12.56 30.96
N ALA A 333 12.79 -11.77 30.64
CA ALA A 333 12.96 -10.32 30.44
C ALA A 333 13.59 -9.62 31.66
N ASN A 334 13.30 -10.10 32.87
CA ASN A 334 13.90 -9.59 34.12
C ASN A 334 15.38 -9.90 34.26
N ALA A 335 15.95 -10.80 33.46
CA ALA A 335 17.38 -11.11 33.44
C ALA A 335 18.19 -10.05 32.70
N ILE A 336 17.53 -9.19 31.95
CA ILE A 336 18.19 -8.11 31.20
C ILE A 336 18.13 -6.81 32.01
N LEU A 337 19.30 -6.20 32.15
CA LEU A 337 19.46 -4.92 32.82
C LEU A 337 19.77 -3.84 31.79
N HIS A 338 18.90 -2.83 31.70
CA HIS A 338 19.09 -1.69 30.81
C HIS A 338 19.84 -0.57 31.54
N LEU A 339 21.08 -0.35 31.16
CA LEU A 339 21.92 0.71 31.74
C LEU A 339 22.64 1.50 30.66
N HIS A 340 22.50 2.85 30.68
CA HIS A 340 23.20 3.76 29.77
C HIS A 340 23.06 3.40 28.29
N ASP A 341 21.82 3.15 27.84
CA ASP A 341 21.47 2.77 26.46
C ASP A 341 22.09 1.43 25.99
N ARG A 342 22.47 0.56 26.93
CA ARG A 342 22.99 -0.78 26.68
C ARG A 342 22.27 -1.81 27.51
N ASP A 343 22.23 -3.02 26.98
CA ASP A 343 21.64 -4.18 27.63
C ASP A 343 22.73 -5.05 28.23
N TRP A 344 22.51 -5.50 29.45
CA TRP A 344 23.46 -6.32 30.21
C TRP A 344 22.77 -7.52 30.84
N VAL A 345 23.50 -8.62 30.93
CA VAL A 345 23.09 -9.78 31.72
C VAL A 345 24.21 -10.16 32.68
N TYR A 346 23.84 -10.75 33.82
CA TYR A 346 24.81 -11.30 34.74
C TYR A 346 24.99 -12.79 34.53
N VAL A 347 26.18 -13.23 34.24
CA VAL A 347 26.56 -14.66 34.10
C VAL A 347 27.35 -15.13 35.32
N PRO A 348 27.12 -16.33 35.84
CA PRO A 348 27.88 -16.86 36.96
C PRO A 348 29.34 -17.07 36.57
N ALA A 349 30.25 -16.71 37.47
CA ALA A 349 31.68 -16.93 37.38
C ALA A 349 32.17 -17.75 38.60
N SER A 350 33.43 -18.18 38.60
CA SER A 350 33.98 -18.98 39.68
C SER A 350 34.08 -18.20 41.00
N GLY A 351 33.88 -18.88 42.14
CA GLY A 351 34.07 -18.28 43.46
C GLY A 351 32.93 -17.38 43.97
N GLY A 352 31.66 -17.60 43.55
CA GLY A 352 30.51 -16.78 43.99
C GLY A 352 30.46 -15.41 43.32
N GLN A 353 31.13 -15.26 42.21
CA GLN A 353 31.15 -14.04 41.42
C GLN A 353 30.15 -14.11 40.30
N PHE A 354 29.64 -12.91 39.91
CA PHE A 354 28.86 -12.72 38.69
C PHE A 354 29.54 -11.71 37.81
N ARG A 355 29.65 -12.06 36.51
CA ARG A 355 30.21 -11.13 35.51
C ARG A 355 29.09 -10.49 34.70
N ARG A 356 29.13 -9.18 34.58
CA ARG A 356 28.23 -8.43 33.70
C ARG A 356 28.72 -8.57 32.25
N LEU A 357 27.83 -9.05 31.37
CA LEU A 357 28.08 -9.27 29.96
C LEU A 357 27.17 -8.37 29.14
N GLU A 358 27.75 -7.59 28.23
CA GLU A 358 26.97 -6.76 27.30
C GLU A 358 26.28 -7.67 26.28
N VAL A 359 24.99 -7.43 26.05
CA VAL A 359 24.16 -8.19 25.10
C VAL A 359 23.36 -7.23 24.26
N VAL A 360 22.87 -7.72 23.12
CA VAL A 360 21.91 -6.98 22.29
C VAL A 360 20.57 -7.70 22.42
N GLY A 361 19.61 -7.03 23.09
CA GLY A 361 18.25 -7.53 23.24
C GLY A 361 17.49 -7.48 21.92
N GLY A 362 16.73 -8.54 21.62
CA GLY A 362 15.85 -8.65 20.47
C GLY A 362 14.37 -8.49 20.85
N LYS A 363 13.50 -9.23 20.18
CA LYS A 363 12.04 -9.18 20.35
C LYS A 363 11.60 -9.78 21.70
N MET A 364 10.53 -9.24 22.25
CA MET A 364 9.80 -9.87 23.35
C MET A 364 9.01 -11.08 22.83
N LEU A 365 9.14 -12.20 23.50
CA LEU A 365 8.51 -13.48 23.17
C LEU A 365 7.38 -13.81 24.19
N PRO A 366 6.43 -14.68 23.84
CA PRO A 366 5.42 -15.16 24.80
C PRO A 366 6.07 -15.78 26.03
N GLY A 367 5.45 -15.61 27.21
CA GLY A 367 5.96 -16.14 28.47
C GLY A 367 6.97 -15.22 29.17
N ASN A 368 6.99 -13.92 28.88
CA ASN A 368 7.92 -12.95 29.45
C ASN A 368 9.39 -13.30 29.20
N LEU A 369 9.66 -13.89 28.03
CA LEU A 369 11.01 -14.16 27.52
C LEU A 369 11.42 -13.02 26.56
N GLN A 370 12.72 -12.75 26.52
CA GLN A 370 13.30 -11.85 25.54
C GLN A 370 14.40 -12.55 24.76
N GLU A 371 14.41 -12.36 23.46
CA GLU A 371 15.45 -12.82 22.57
C GLU A 371 16.73 -12.03 22.79
N ILE A 372 17.88 -12.69 22.70
CA ILE A 372 19.21 -12.08 22.69
C ILE A 372 19.84 -12.33 21.34
N VAL A 373 19.97 -11.27 20.56
CA VAL A 373 20.53 -11.34 19.19
C VAL A 373 22.03 -11.59 19.21
N SER A 374 22.76 -11.02 20.18
CA SER A 374 24.18 -11.23 20.31
C SER A 374 24.67 -11.03 21.75
N GLY A 375 25.84 -11.59 22.07
CA GLY A 375 26.47 -11.42 23.37
C GLY A 375 26.25 -12.60 24.34
N LEU A 376 25.23 -13.47 24.11
CA LEU A 376 24.95 -14.64 24.96
C LEU A 376 24.78 -15.89 24.10
N ARG A 377 25.27 -17.03 24.58
CA ARG A 377 25.10 -18.33 23.89
C ARG A 377 23.92 -19.09 24.48
N THR A 378 23.28 -19.89 23.67
CA THR A 378 22.26 -20.86 24.10
C THR A 378 22.83 -21.83 25.13
N GLY A 379 22.02 -22.18 26.13
CA GLY A 379 22.48 -23.05 27.24
C GLY A 379 23.33 -22.35 28.32
N GLN A 380 23.71 -21.09 28.12
CA GLN A 380 24.47 -20.35 29.14
C GLN A 380 23.55 -19.92 30.29
N GLN A 381 24.04 -19.97 31.52
CA GLN A 381 23.30 -19.56 32.69
C GLN A 381 23.41 -18.05 32.90
N VAL A 382 22.28 -17.41 33.27
CA VAL A 382 22.18 -15.99 33.61
C VAL A 382 21.40 -15.83 34.89
N VAL A 383 21.59 -14.73 35.61
CA VAL A 383 20.77 -14.39 36.79
C VAL A 383 19.36 -14.06 36.32
N ALA A 384 18.35 -14.75 36.86
CA ALA A 384 16.96 -14.61 36.42
C ALA A 384 16.36 -13.23 36.66
N ASN A 385 16.91 -12.45 37.62
CA ASN A 385 16.50 -11.09 37.91
C ASN A 385 17.74 -10.19 38.14
N ALA A 386 18.21 -9.58 37.07
CA ALA A 386 19.42 -8.77 37.06
C ALA A 386 19.27 -7.48 37.90
N LEU A 387 18.06 -6.90 37.93
CA LEU A 387 17.80 -5.68 38.69
C LEU A 387 17.92 -5.85 40.20
N VAL A 388 17.53 -7.03 40.71
CA VAL A 388 17.69 -7.34 42.15
C VAL A 388 19.15 -7.45 42.52
N LEU A 389 19.97 -8.06 41.68
CA LEU A 389 21.41 -8.13 41.90
C LEU A 389 22.04 -6.72 41.86
N GLU A 390 21.73 -5.90 40.87
CA GLU A 390 22.29 -4.54 40.74
C GLU A 390 21.92 -3.65 41.91
N ASN A 391 20.68 -3.64 42.34
CA ASN A 391 20.23 -2.88 43.52
C ASN A 391 20.93 -3.31 44.82
N THR A 392 21.35 -4.57 44.92
CA THR A 392 22.09 -5.07 46.07
C THR A 392 23.57 -4.64 46.01
N VAL A 393 24.10 -4.38 44.83
CA VAL A 393 25.45 -3.84 44.59
C VAL A 393 25.57 -2.36 44.98
N GLU A 394 24.50 -1.57 44.83
CA GLU A 394 24.47 -0.16 45.05
C GLU A 394 24.20 0.23 46.50
N GLN A 395 23.86 -0.72 47.38
CA GLN A 395 23.68 -0.53 48.82
C GLN A 395 24.97 -0.87 49.59
#